data_2b2cc4e9b59f7a405cc9e6741a2af19a
#
_entry.id   2b2cc4e9b59f7a405cc9e6741a2af19a
#
_cell.length_a   1.000
_cell.length_b   1.000
_cell.length_c   1.000
_cell.angle_alpha   90.00
_cell.angle_beta   90.00
_cell.angle_gamma   90.00
#
_symmetry.space_group_name_H-M   'P 1'
#
loop_
_entity.id
_entity.type
_entity.pdbx_description
1 polymer ?
#
loop_
_entity_poly.entity_id
_entity_poly.type
_entity_poly.pdbx_seq_one_letter_code
_entity_poly.pdbx_strand_id
1 'polypeptide(L)'
;RQAYKRHSHPQLSLGAIIAGETRCISNGQEYLLRPGELILIPPQSPHSCNPLHERPRSYHMLYLDVDWCLTQLPHLPADSRLHTTQPQLQDPQLFQLYQQIVTSITQQQTAGLPALIIHLLRALPLQSADDEPPCAISRQLVARLVSNLQEPPTLDTLAQEFALRKETLIRTFKQDTGLTPVSFTNMARIEYAR
;
A
#
# COMPACT_ATOMS: atom_id res chain seq x y z
N ARG A 1 -23.21 -3.72 -5.95
CA ARG A 1 -21.91 -3.00 -5.83
C ARG A 1 -20.86 -4.01 -5.42
N GLN A 2 -19.74 -4.07 -6.13
CA GLN A 2 -18.71 -5.08 -5.90
C GLN A 2 -17.82 -4.62 -4.74
N ALA A 3 -17.65 -5.47 -3.71
CA ALA A 3 -16.70 -5.20 -2.63
C ALA A 3 -15.26 -5.26 -3.18
N TYR A 4 -14.42 -4.35 -2.71
CA TYR A 4 -12.99 -4.36 -3.03
C TYR A 4 -12.35 -5.60 -2.41
N LYS A 5 -11.79 -6.44 -3.28
CA LYS A 5 -11.03 -7.61 -2.84
C LYS A 5 -9.73 -7.16 -2.17
N ARG A 6 -9.16 -8.02 -1.33
CA ARG A 6 -7.86 -7.81 -0.71
C ARG A 6 -6.80 -7.65 -1.80
N HIS A 7 -6.02 -6.56 -1.72
CA HIS A 7 -4.96 -6.18 -2.64
C HIS A 7 -3.86 -5.44 -1.89
N SER A 8 -2.75 -5.15 -2.54
CA SER A 8 -1.66 -4.31 -2.04
C SER A 8 -1.13 -3.42 -3.15
N HIS A 9 -0.43 -2.35 -2.79
CA HIS A 9 0.22 -1.42 -3.71
C HIS A 9 1.71 -1.32 -3.41
N PRO A 10 2.57 -1.09 -4.40
CA PRO A 10 3.99 -0.84 -4.16
C PRO A 10 4.24 0.53 -3.50
N GLN A 11 3.31 1.48 -3.66
CA GLN A 11 3.43 2.82 -3.11
C GLN A 11 3.00 2.87 -1.63
N LEU A 12 3.54 3.86 -0.90
CA LEU A 12 2.96 4.30 0.36
C LEU A 12 1.61 4.97 0.06
N SER A 13 0.54 4.48 0.69
CA SER A 13 -0.82 4.97 0.44
C SER A 13 -1.39 5.65 1.67
N LEU A 14 -1.93 6.86 1.49
CA LEU A 14 -2.61 7.61 2.54
C LEU A 14 -4.01 7.99 2.06
N GLY A 15 -5.03 7.46 2.75
CA GLY A 15 -6.43 7.71 2.44
C GLY A 15 -7.08 8.64 3.46
N ALA A 16 -7.94 9.56 3.01
CA ALA A 16 -8.77 10.42 3.84
C ALA A 16 -10.24 10.13 3.62
N ILE A 17 -11.00 9.90 4.69
CA ILE A 17 -12.44 9.72 4.62
C ILE A 17 -13.10 11.10 4.68
N ILE A 18 -13.86 11.42 3.62
CA ILE A 18 -14.55 12.71 3.48
C ILE A 18 -16.00 12.61 3.90
N ALA A 19 -16.69 11.51 3.55
CA ALA A 19 -18.07 11.27 3.92
C ALA A 19 -18.37 9.78 4.01
N GLY A 20 -19.33 9.39 4.85
CA GLY A 20 -19.70 8.00 5.09
C GLY A 20 -18.67 7.29 5.97
N GLU A 21 -18.84 5.98 6.15
CA GLU A 21 -17.96 5.14 6.97
C GLU A 21 -17.33 4.04 6.12
N THR A 22 -16.09 3.70 6.44
CA THR A 22 -15.30 2.71 5.72
C THR A 22 -14.80 1.66 6.70
N ARG A 23 -15.07 0.39 6.38
CA ARG A 23 -14.41 -0.74 7.01
C ARG A 23 -13.14 -1.08 6.23
N CYS A 24 -11.99 -0.81 6.84
CA CYS A 24 -10.69 -1.16 6.29
C CYS A 24 -10.12 -2.37 7.04
N ILE A 25 -9.67 -3.37 6.30
CA ILE A 25 -8.91 -4.50 6.86
C ILE A 25 -7.49 -4.37 6.33
N SER A 26 -6.53 -4.20 7.22
CA SER A 26 -5.10 -4.09 6.90
C SER A 26 -4.30 -5.01 7.83
N ASN A 27 -3.41 -5.82 7.27
CA ASN A 27 -2.59 -6.78 8.01
C ASN A 27 -3.40 -7.68 8.99
N GLY A 28 -4.64 -8.03 8.59
CA GLY A 28 -5.52 -8.87 9.41
C GLY A 28 -6.28 -8.16 10.52
N GLN A 29 -6.01 -6.88 10.75
CA GLN A 29 -6.76 -6.05 11.70
C GLN A 29 -7.84 -5.23 10.99
N GLU A 30 -8.96 -5.02 11.67
CA GLU A 30 -10.09 -4.24 11.17
C GLU A 30 -10.10 -2.85 11.80
N TYR A 31 -10.30 -1.84 10.96
CA TYR A 31 -10.39 -0.43 11.31
C TYR A 31 -11.71 0.13 10.79
N LEU A 32 -12.46 0.80 11.65
CA LEU A 32 -13.65 1.56 11.26
C LEU A 32 -13.25 3.03 11.11
N LEU A 33 -13.22 3.48 9.86
CA LEU A 33 -12.80 4.84 9.50
C LEU A 33 -14.01 5.74 9.31
N ARG A 34 -13.95 6.94 9.86
CA ARG A 34 -15.00 7.98 9.82
C ARG A 34 -14.52 9.25 9.11
N PRO A 35 -15.44 10.14 8.71
CA PRO A 35 -15.06 11.44 8.17
C PRO A 35 -14.11 12.19 9.11
N GLY A 36 -13.05 12.76 8.56
CA GLY A 36 -11.99 13.43 9.31
C GLY A 36 -10.84 12.53 9.74
N GLU A 37 -10.88 11.23 9.43
CA GLU A 37 -9.82 10.28 9.74
C GLU A 37 -9.01 9.91 8.50
N LEU A 38 -7.74 9.56 8.73
CA LEU A 38 -6.84 9.07 7.71
C LEU A 38 -6.54 7.58 7.93
N ILE A 39 -6.24 6.89 6.84
CA ILE A 39 -5.68 5.53 6.85
C ILE A 39 -4.32 5.52 6.16
N LEU A 40 -3.30 5.12 6.88
CA LEU A 40 -1.94 4.95 6.39
C LEU A 40 -1.70 3.47 6.07
N ILE A 41 -1.39 3.18 4.82
CA ILE A 41 -1.17 1.83 4.33
C ILE A 41 0.26 1.76 3.81
N PRO A 42 1.16 1.05 4.53
CA PRO A 42 2.52 0.85 4.09
C PRO A 42 2.61 0.13 2.74
N PRO A 43 3.74 0.29 2.02
CA PRO A 43 3.98 -0.40 0.77
C PRO A 43 3.81 -1.92 0.93
N GLN A 44 3.26 -2.57 -0.09
CA GLN A 44 3.03 -4.02 -0.15
C GLN A 44 2.14 -4.59 0.96
N SER A 45 1.51 -3.74 1.79
CA SER A 45 0.61 -4.18 2.86
C SER A 45 -0.74 -4.61 2.30
N PRO A 46 -1.14 -5.89 2.48
CA PRO A 46 -2.41 -6.38 1.98
C PRO A 46 -3.58 -5.78 2.74
N HIS A 47 -4.49 -5.14 2.01
CA HIS A 47 -5.64 -4.45 2.58
C HIS A 47 -6.90 -4.54 1.71
N SER A 48 -8.03 -4.20 2.31
CA SER A 48 -9.29 -3.95 1.61
C SER A 48 -10.09 -2.89 2.36
N CYS A 49 -10.60 -1.89 1.64
CA CYS A 49 -11.39 -0.81 2.22
C CYS A 49 -12.77 -0.77 1.56
N ASN A 50 -13.81 -1.10 2.30
CA ASN A 50 -15.17 -1.22 1.80
C ASN A 50 -16.12 -0.27 2.56
N PRO A 51 -17.18 0.25 1.91
CA PRO A 51 -18.20 1.02 2.60
C PRO A 51 -18.86 0.17 3.69
N LEU A 52 -19.11 0.77 4.85
CA LEU A 52 -19.86 0.09 5.90
C LEU A 52 -21.33 -0.02 5.48
N HIS A 53 -21.93 -1.20 5.66
CA HIS A 53 -23.32 -1.49 5.32
C HIS A 53 -23.72 -1.07 3.89
N GLU A 54 -22.79 -1.13 2.93
CA GLU A 54 -22.99 -0.73 1.53
C GLU A 54 -23.46 0.74 1.33
N ARG A 55 -23.35 1.57 2.37
CA ARG A 55 -23.72 2.99 2.30
C ARG A 55 -22.72 3.77 1.42
N PRO A 56 -23.19 4.81 0.72
CA PRO A 56 -22.30 5.67 -0.04
C PRO A 56 -21.19 6.27 0.84
N ARG A 57 -19.99 6.36 0.28
CA ARG A 57 -18.86 7.02 0.93
C ARG A 57 -18.08 7.85 -0.07
N SER A 58 -17.34 8.83 0.43
CA SER A 58 -16.42 9.64 -0.33
C SER A 58 -15.06 9.62 0.38
N TYR A 59 -13.99 9.47 -0.39
CA TYR A 59 -12.63 9.45 0.12
C TYR A 59 -11.63 9.95 -0.94
N HIS A 60 -10.49 10.42 -0.49
CA HIS A 60 -9.34 10.70 -1.34
C HIS A 60 -8.21 9.73 -1.01
N MET A 61 -7.37 9.44 -2.00
CA MET A 61 -6.16 8.62 -1.83
C MET A 61 -4.96 9.35 -2.44
N LEU A 62 -3.89 9.46 -1.66
CA LEU A 62 -2.56 9.83 -2.13
C LEU A 62 -1.70 8.57 -2.20
N TYR A 63 -0.99 8.43 -3.30
CA TYR A 63 0.00 7.38 -3.52
C TYR A 63 1.36 8.06 -3.67
N LEU A 64 2.31 7.69 -2.81
CA LEU A 64 3.65 8.27 -2.79
C LEU A 64 4.67 7.18 -3.14
N ASP A 65 5.59 7.53 -4.03
CA ASP A 65 6.71 6.67 -4.37
C ASP A 65 7.59 6.40 -3.15
N VAL A 66 7.98 5.15 -2.94
CA VAL A 66 8.69 4.73 -1.72
C VAL A 66 10.11 5.27 -1.69
N ASP A 67 10.83 5.20 -2.82
CA ASP A 67 12.21 5.64 -2.91
C ASP A 67 12.28 7.15 -2.66
N TRP A 68 11.33 7.89 -3.26
CA TRP A 68 11.20 9.32 -2.97
C TRP A 68 10.88 9.58 -1.49
N CYS A 69 9.95 8.84 -0.86
CA CYS A 69 9.64 9.00 0.56
C CYS A 69 10.87 8.81 1.44
N LEU A 70 11.66 7.78 1.17
CA LEU A 70 12.88 7.49 1.93
C LEU A 70 13.91 8.62 1.80
N THR A 71 14.02 9.27 0.64
CA THR A 71 14.89 10.45 0.50
C THR A 71 14.45 11.64 1.38
N GLN A 72 13.16 11.70 1.75
CA GLN A 72 12.61 12.77 2.60
C GLN A 72 12.58 12.42 4.10
N LEU A 73 12.91 11.17 4.47
CA LEU A 73 12.90 10.64 5.83
C LEU A 73 14.34 10.27 6.28
N PRO A 74 15.25 11.22 6.50
CA PRO A 74 16.66 10.96 6.74
C PRO A 74 16.93 10.19 8.05
N HIS A 75 15.95 10.03 8.91
CA HIS A 75 16.02 9.23 10.13
C HIS A 75 15.81 7.74 9.89
N LEU A 76 15.38 7.35 8.69
CA LEU A 76 15.24 5.95 8.28
C LEU A 76 16.37 5.58 7.30
N PRO A 77 16.92 4.34 7.38
CA PRO A 77 17.86 3.84 6.38
C PRO A 77 17.28 3.90 4.95
N ALA A 78 18.11 4.13 3.94
CA ALA A 78 17.67 4.32 2.56
C ALA A 78 17.00 3.07 1.94
N ASP A 79 17.27 1.90 2.48
CA ASP A 79 16.70 0.61 2.07
C ASP A 79 15.61 0.10 3.02
N SER A 80 15.09 0.97 3.93
CA SER A 80 14.06 0.64 4.89
C SER A 80 12.77 0.18 4.22
N ARG A 81 12.15 -0.83 4.82
CA ARG A 81 10.74 -1.13 4.56
C ARG A 81 9.89 -0.23 5.44
N LEU A 82 9.12 0.66 4.84
CA LEU A 82 8.21 1.54 5.57
C LEU A 82 7.12 0.73 6.26
N HIS A 83 6.96 0.94 7.55
CA HIS A 83 5.96 0.29 8.40
C HIS A 83 5.26 1.32 9.29
N THR A 84 4.10 0.96 9.83
CA THR A 84 3.41 1.72 10.87
C THR A 84 2.69 0.78 11.83
N THR A 85 2.73 1.11 13.11
CA THR A 85 1.91 0.47 14.15
C THR A 85 0.57 1.18 14.36
N GLN A 86 0.38 2.36 13.74
CA GLN A 86 -0.81 3.19 13.83
C GLN A 86 -1.38 3.48 12.43
N PRO A 87 -2.04 2.51 11.79
CA PRO A 87 -2.61 2.73 10.46
C PRO A 87 -3.75 3.75 10.44
N GLN A 88 -4.61 3.76 11.46
CA GLN A 88 -5.71 4.73 11.62
C GLN A 88 -5.22 5.96 12.35
N LEU A 89 -5.36 7.12 11.72
CA LEU A 89 -4.92 8.41 12.28
C LEU A 89 -6.14 9.30 12.52
N GLN A 90 -6.31 9.69 13.79
CA GLN A 90 -7.42 10.53 14.26
C GLN A 90 -6.89 11.92 14.68
N ASP A 91 -6.00 12.47 13.87
CA ASP A 91 -5.37 13.77 14.10
C ASP A 91 -5.98 14.82 13.16
N PRO A 92 -6.72 15.82 13.71
CA PRO A 92 -7.32 16.88 12.92
C PRO A 92 -6.30 17.75 12.16
N GLN A 93 -5.08 17.92 12.69
CA GLN A 93 -4.04 18.74 12.04
C GLN A 93 -3.47 18.00 10.83
N LEU A 94 -3.22 16.68 10.94
CA LEU A 94 -2.82 15.85 9.81
C LEU A 94 -3.92 15.81 8.74
N PHE A 95 -5.17 15.69 9.14
CA PHE A 95 -6.30 15.70 8.21
C PHE A 95 -6.41 17.03 7.48
N GLN A 96 -6.27 18.16 8.19
CA GLN A 96 -6.28 19.50 7.58
C GLN A 96 -5.13 19.68 6.59
N LEU A 97 -3.91 19.25 6.94
CA LEU A 97 -2.76 19.28 6.05
C LEU A 97 -2.97 18.45 4.79
N TYR A 98 -3.54 17.25 4.96
CA TYR A 98 -3.94 16.40 3.85
C TYR A 98 -4.94 17.10 2.92
N GLN A 99 -5.97 17.76 3.47
CA GLN A 99 -6.95 18.50 2.68
C GLN A 99 -6.34 19.68 1.92
N GLN A 100 -5.38 20.39 2.51
CA GLN A 100 -4.63 21.47 1.83
C GLN A 100 -3.89 20.91 0.60
N ILE A 101 -3.23 19.75 0.73
CA ILE A 101 -2.55 19.07 -0.39
C ILE A 101 -3.55 18.73 -1.49
N VAL A 102 -4.66 18.08 -1.16
CA VAL A 102 -5.70 17.71 -2.15
C VAL A 102 -6.27 18.94 -2.84
N THR A 103 -6.53 20.01 -2.09
CA THR A 103 -7.02 21.28 -2.63
C THR A 103 -6.01 21.89 -3.60
N SER A 104 -4.72 21.93 -3.23
CA SER A 104 -3.65 22.45 -4.10
C SER A 104 -3.55 21.65 -5.40
N ILE A 105 -3.67 20.32 -5.34
CA ILE A 105 -3.67 19.45 -6.52
C ILE A 105 -4.89 19.76 -7.42
N THR A 106 -6.08 19.81 -6.84
CA THR A 106 -7.34 20.00 -7.61
C THR A 106 -7.42 21.40 -8.22
N GLN A 107 -6.82 22.40 -7.57
CA GLN A 107 -6.74 23.78 -8.08
C GLN A 107 -5.51 24.02 -8.97
N GLN A 108 -4.72 22.98 -9.23
CA GLN A 108 -3.46 23.07 -10.02
C GLN A 108 -2.43 24.08 -9.44
N GLN A 109 -2.49 24.31 -8.15
CA GLN A 109 -1.56 25.17 -7.42
C GLN A 109 -0.34 24.35 -6.99
N THR A 110 0.66 24.27 -7.86
CA THR A 110 1.85 23.43 -7.62
C THR A 110 2.91 24.12 -6.76
N ALA A 111 2.85 25.47 -6.64
CA ALA A 111 3.78 26.23 -5.80
C ALA A 111 3.62 25.82 -4.33
N GLY A 112 4.71 25.34 -3.70
CA GLY A 112 4.71 24.90 -2.31
C GLY A 112 4.16 23.47 -2.06
N LEU A 113 3.55 22.83 -3.06
CA LEU A 113 3.00 21.48 -2.92
C LEU A 113 4.03 20.45 -2.42
N PRO A 114 5.28 20.41 -2.94
CA PRO A 114 6.28 19.47 -2.40
C PRO A 114 6.57 19.69 -0.93
N ALA A 115 6.63 20.95 -0.46
CA ALA A 115 6.87 21.25 0.95
C ALA A 115 5.72 20.75 1.84
N LEU A 116 4.46 20.90 1.41
CA LEU A 116 3.29 20.38 2.13
C LEU A 116 3.32 18.84 2.21
N ILE A 117 3.65 18.17 1.11
CA ILE A 117 3.73 16.70 1.09
C ILE A 117 4.87 16.21 2.00
N ILE A 118 6.05 16.87 1.97
CA ILE A 118 7.17 16.54 2.86
C ILE A 118 6.79 16.77 4.32
N HIS A 119 6.10 17.87 4.62
CA HIS A 119 5.62 18.13 5.98
C HIS A 119 4.66 17.05 6.46
N LEU A 120 3.68 16.69 5.64
CA LEU A 120 2.75 15.58 5.93
C LEU A 120 3.52 14.27 6.15
N LEU A 121 4.40 13.89 5.22
CA LEU A 121 5.17 12.65 5.27
C LEU A 121 5.98 12.52 6.57
N ARG A 122 6.64 13.61 6.99
CA ARG A 122 7.45 13.64 8.22
C ARG A 122 6.62 13.58 9.51
N ALA A 123 5.36 13.96 9.46
CA ALA A 123 4.43 13.87 10.58
C ALA A 123 3.74 12.50 10.69
N LEU A 124 3.84 11.64 9.67
CA LEU A 124 3.27 10.29 9.73
C LEU A 124 4.07 9.38 10.67
N PRO A 125 3.41 8.47 11.42
CA PRO A 125 4.07 7.51 12.31
C PRO A 125 4.72 6.37 11.53
N LEU A 126 5.67 6.71 10.66
CA LEU A 126 6.42 5.77 9.84
C LEU A 126 7.68 5.31 10.56
N GLN A 127 7.96 4.04 10.45
CA GLN A 127 9.11 3.35 11.04
C GLN A 127 9.75 2.44 10.00
N SER A 128 11.01 2.08 10.23
CA SER A 128 11.62 0.94 9.55
C SER A 128 11.02 -0.34 10.14
N ALA A 129 10.56 -1.25 9.31
CA ALA A 129 10.21 -2.59 9.79
C ALA A 129 11.49 -3.29 10.24
N ASP A 130 11.54 -3.72 11.49
CA ASP A 130 12.62 -4.57 12.06
C ASP A 130 12.51 -6.03 11.57
N ASP A 131 11.53 -6.31 10.72
CA ASP A 131 11.26 -7.64 10.22
C ASP A 131 12.40 -8.16 9.33
N GLU A 132 12.71 -9.41 9.53
CA GLU A 132 13.52 -10.21 8.61
C GLU A 132 13.13 -9.88 7.16
N PRO A 133 14.09 -9.51 6.30
CA PRO A 133 13.75 -9.16 4.92
C PRO A 133 12.96 -10.32 4.30
N PRO A 134 12.00 -10.04 3.40
CA PRO A 134 11.26 -11.10 2.73
C PRO A 134 12.23 -12.19 2.30
N CYS A 135 11.89 -13.43 2.55
CA CYS A 135 12.71 -14.58 2.17
C CYS A 135 13.32 -14.33 0.77
N ALA A 136 14.60 -14.60 0.60
CA ALA A 136 15.31 -14.36 -0.68
C ALA A 136 14.51 -14.93 -1.86
N ILE A 137 13.82 -16.05 -1.65
CA ILE A 137 12.94 -16.68 -2.61
C ILE A 137 11.76 -15.78 -2.98
N SER A 138 11.11 -15.15 -2.02
CA SER A 138 9.95 -14.27 -2.31
C SER A 138 10.36 -13.02 -3.08
N ARG A 139 11.53 -12.44 -2.80
CA ARG A 139 12.07 -11.32 -3.59
C ARG A 139 12.37 -11.72 -5.04
N GLN A 140 12.98 -12.87 -5.22
CA GLN A 140 13.27 -13.41 -6.56
C GLN A 140 11.97 -13.75 -7.32
N LEU A 141 10.96 -14.31 -6.62
CA LEU A 141 9.64 -14.57 -7.19
C LEU A 141 8.95 -13.29 -7.63
N VAL A 142 8.97 -12.22 -6.82
CA VAL A 142 8.43 -10.92 -7.21
C VAL A 142 9.13 -10.42 -8.49
N ALA A 143 10.46 -10.37 -8.50
CA ALA A 143 11.23 -9.94 -9.66
C ALA A 143 10.87 -10.77 -10.91
N ARG A 144 10.74 -12.08 -10.77
CA ARG A 144 10.40 -12.99 -11.85
C ARG A 144 8.95 -12.80 -12.37
N LEU A 145 8.00 -12.54 -11.47
CA LEU A 145 6.61 -12.29 -11.83
C LEU A 145 6.41 -10.96 -12.57
N VAL A 146 7.15 -9.91 -12.19
CA VAL A 146 7.04 -8.58 -12.84
C VAL A 146 7.86 -8.48 -14.13
N SER A 147 8.83 -9.37 -14.37
CA SER A 147 9.69 -9.31 -15.56
C SER A 147 8.96 -9.52 -16.88
N ASN A 148 7.82 -10.22 -16.87
CA ASN A 148 6.95 -10.38 -18.05
C ASN A 148 5.47 -10.43 -17.61
N LEU A 149 4.87 -9.27 -17.45
CA LEU A 149 3.46 -9.15 -17.04
C LEU A 149 2.48 -9.52 -18.15
N GLN A 150 2.89 -9.52 -19.41
CA GLN A 150 2.02 -9.93 -20.54
C GLN A 150 1.81 -11.44 -20.54
N GLU A 151 2.89 -12.19 -20.36
CA GLU A 151 2.90 -13.64 -20.29
C GLU A 151 3.61 -14.10 -18.99
N PRO A 152 2.94 -13.99 -17.84
CA PRO A 152 3.56 -14.36 -16.58
C PRO A 152 3.84 -15.87 -16.52
N PRO A 153 4.93 -16.29 -15.87
CA PRO A 153 5.25 -17.69 -15.71
C PRO A 153 4.14 -18.42 -14.94
N THR A 154 3.89 -19.67 -15.30
CA THR A 154 2.95 -20.53 -14.59
C THR A 154 3.49 -20.91 -13.21
N LEU A 155 2.60 -21.35 -12.31
CA LEU A 155 3.04 -21.90 -11.01
C LEU A 155 3.93 -23.15 -11.18
N ASP A 156 3.71 -23.93 -12.24
CA ASP A 156 4.55 -25.09 -12.55
C ASP A 156 5.97 -24.65 -12.95
N THR A 157 6.06 -23.66 -13.82
CA THR A 157 7.33 -23.07 -14.24
C THR A 157 8.09 -22.52 -13.05
N LEU A 158 7.43 -21.73 -12.19
CA LEU A 158 8.05 -21.17 -10.99
C LEU A 158 8.47 -22.26 -10.00
N ALA A 159 7.66 -23.30 -9.80
CA ALA A 159 8.00 -24.41 -8.93
C ALA A 159 9.26 -25.17 -9.40
N GLN A 160 9.41 -25.33 -10.72
CA GLN A 160 10.62 -25.91 -11.32
C GLN A 160 11.83 -24.98 -11.21
N GLU A 161 11.69 -23.69 -11.58
CA GLU A 161 12.77 -22.70 -11.53
C GLU A 161 13.34 -22.55 -10.11
N PHE A 162 12.49 -22.61 -9.09
CA PHE A 162 12.89 -22.43 -7.68
C PHE A 162 13.11 -23.75 -6.92
N ALA A 163 12.99 -24.89 -7.59
CA ALA A 163 13.11 -26.23 -7.00
C ALA A 163 12.23 -26.43 -5.76
N LEU A 164 11.01 -25.88 -5.80
CA LEU A 164 10.02 -25.94 -4.71
C LEU A 164 8.74 -26.66 -5.16
N ARG A 165 8.02 -27.26 -4.19
CA ARG A 165 6.63 -27.67 -4.42
C ARG A 165 5.73 -26.44 -4.55
N LYS A 166 4.71 -26.49 -5.42
CA LYS A 166 3.75 -25.39 -5.63
C LYS A 166 3.16 -24.86 -4.32
N GLU A 167 2.76 -25.77 -3.44
CA GLU A 167 2.16 -25.43 -2.15
C GLU A 167 3.12 -24.64 -1.26
N THR A 168 4.40 -25.05 -1.25
CA THR A 168 5.46 -24.35 -0.51
C THR A 168 5.70 -22.97 -1.09
N LEU A 169 5.81 -22.85 -2.42
CA LEU A 169 6.00 -21.60 -3.11
C LEU A 169 4.85 -20.63 -2.81
N ILE A 170 3.59 -21.08 -2.96
CA ILE A 170 2.41 -20.27 -2.67
C ILE A 170 2.39 -19.83 -1.21
N ARG A 171 2.68 -20.73 -0.28
CA ARG A 171 2.67 -20.46 1.16
C ARG A 171 3.73 -19.42 1.53
N THR A 172 4.98 -19.63 1.12
CA THR A 172 6.10 -18.73 1.40
C THR A 172 5.83 -17.35 0.81
N PHE A 173 5.46 -17.27 -0.46
CA PHE A 173 5.12 -16.02 -1.11
C PHE A 173 3.98 -15.28 -0.41
N LYS A 174 2.92 -16.03 -0.01
CA LYS A 174 1.77 -15.44 0.70
C LYS A 174 2.12 -14.97 2.12
N GLN A 175 3.03 -15.65 2.82
CA GLN A 175 3.54 -15.19 4.13
C GLN A 175 4.23 -13.84 4.00
N ASP A 176 5.07 -13.67 2.99
CA ASP A 176 5.89 -12.46 2.82
C ASP A 176 5.14 -11.30 2.14
N THR A 177 4.25 -11.60 1.19
CA THR A 177 3.56 -10.58 0.39
C THR A 177 2.09 -10.41 0.74
N GLY A 178 1.53 -11.34 1.53
CA GLY A 178 0.10 -11.41 1.85
C GLY A 178 -0.80 -11.82 0.69
N LEU A 179 -0.27 -12.04 -0.51
CA LEU A 179 -0.97 -12.43 -1.73
C LEU A 179 -0.44 -13.75 -2.29
N THR A 180 -1.27 -14.45 -3.04
CA THR A 180 -0.75 -15.57 -3.86
C THR A 180 -0.01 -15.01 -5.09
N PRO A 181 0.94 -15.76 -5.69
CA PRO A 181 1.62 -15.33 -6.93
C PRO A 181 0.65 -14.90 -8.02
N VAL A 182 -0.43 -15.64 -8.24
CA VAL A 182 -1.47 -15.33 -9.23
C VAL A 182 -2.20 -14.03 -8.91
N SER A 183 -2.58 -13.83 -7.65
CA SER A 183 -3.23 -12.58 -7.21
C SER A 183 -2.30 -11.39 -7.35
N PHE A 184 -1.03 -11.55 -7.02
CA PHE A 184 0.00 -10.53 -7.16
C PHE A 184 0.19 -10.14 -8.63
N THR A 185 0.34 -11.12 -9.53
CA THR A 185 0.49 -10.87 -10.97
C THR A 185 -0.72 -10.14 -11.56
N ASN A 186 -1.93 -10.57 -11.22
CA ASN A 186 -3.14 -9.91 -11.70
C ASN A 186 -3.22 -8.46 -11.24
N MET A 187 -2.84 -8.17 -10.01
CA MET A 187 -2.77 -6.81 -9.49
C MET A 187 -1.71 -5.98 -10.24
N ALA A 188 -0.49 -6.50 -10.40
CA ALA A 188 0.58 -5.83 -11.12
C ALA A 188 0.18 -5.52 -12.58
N ARG A 189 -0.54 -6.43 -13.26
CA ARG A 189 -1.07 -6.19 -14.60
C ARG A 189 -2.07 -5.04 -14.66
N ILE A 190 -2.96 -4.94 -13.66
CA ILE A 190 -3.94 -3.84 -13.57
C ILE A 190 -3.22 -2.50 -13.36
N GLU A 191 -2.20 -2.46 -12.53
CA GLU A 191 -1.41 -1.25 -12.29
C GLU A 191 -0.60 -0.83 -13.52
N TYR A 192 -0.01 -1.78 -14.23
CA TYR A 192 0.72 -1.50 -15.48
C TYR A 192 -0.17 -0.98 -16.61
N ALA A 193 -1.47 -1.32 -16.60
CA ALA A 193 -2.44 -0.91 -17.62
C ALA A 193 -3.08 0.47 -17.35
N ARG A 194 -2.75 1.14 -16.24
CA ARG A 194 -3.23 2.47 -15.86
C ARG A 194 -2.31 3.57 -16.31
#